data_e44e43d457c6e61b304879642309b1ea
#
_entry.id   e44e43d457c6e61b304879642309b1ea
#
_cell.length_a   1.000
_cell.length_b   1.000
_cell.length_c   1.000
_cell.angle_alpha   90.00
_cell.angle_beta   90.00
_cell.angle_gamma   90.00
#
_symmetry.space_group_name_H-M   'P 1'
#
loop_
_entity.id
_entity.type
_entity.pdbx_description
1 polymer ?
#
loop_
_entity_poly.entity_id
_entity_poly.type
_entity_poly.pdbx_seq_one_letter_code
_entity_poly.pdbx_strand_id
1 'polypeptide(L)'
;MNKKGDEIMELIPNEPKLFELPEFADKIRLSDNVLYHLSDIIASFEDYLKLINECTNGNNIDMLYYWLDEAEEELISSCNIEKHKFVFSNKELMSGDLFFESLNISQKRIKDIHKFICEHSDSKSSLVGEYRKKPAWVGNVYQDGSVEVKWWGANIEDIEKFMKSYIEFYKKNSLKEIHANPFLKAALSHLLFVKIHPFGDGNGRVSRIIQNLSFTSGINRVYDTNLKLSPLNISTNIHMNQITYVRRINDIPFSIKDFNNDAVNRWLDFVLSMYDEQIHFQTEKLKNTQIESQNKAFLSEAIINQSEKSKINKLFK
;
A
#
# COMPACT_ATOMS: atom_id res chain seq x y z
N MET A 1 11.89 21.55 -18.58
CA MET A 1 11.70 22.50 -17.49
C MET A 1 10.63 23.49 -17.91
N ASN A 2 9.51 23.49 -17.21
CA ASN A 2 8.33 24.25 -17.63
C ASN A 2 8.40 25.64 -16.99
N LYS A 3 8.82 26.67 -17.75
CA LYS A 3 8.92 28.07 -17.29
C LYS A 3 7.66 28.54 -16.54
N LYS A 4 6.47 28.05 -16.94
CA LYS A 4 5.21 28.32 -16.24
C LYS A 4 5.16 27.82 -14.79
N GLY A 5 5.85 26.74 -14.45
CA GLY A 5 5.89 26.23 -13.07
C GLY A 5 6.70 27.12 -12.12
N ASP A 6 7.74 27.73 -12.60
CA ASP A 6 8.59 28.63 -11.79
C ASP A 6 7.88 30.00 -11.59
N GLU A 7 7.14 30.51 -12.58
CA GLU A 7 6.33 31.75 -12.47
C GLU A 7 5.14 31.60 -11.49
N ILE A 8 4.52 30.40 -11.43
CA ILE A 8 3.42 30.10 -10.49
C ILE A 8 3.91 30.11 -9.03
N MET A 9 5.13 29.65 -8.79
CA MET A 9 5.71 29.59 -7.44
C MET A 9 5.98 30.98 -6.83
N GLU A 10 6.20 32.04 -7.65
CA GLU A 10 6.36 33.41 -7.17
C GLU A 10 5.03 34.05 -6.74
N LEU A 11 3.89 33.51 -7.16
CA LEU A 11 2.55 34.05 -6.91
C LEU A 11 1.89 33.51 -5.63
N ILE A 12 2.48 32.52 -4.94
CA ILE A 12 1.86 31.82 -3.82
C ILE A 12 2.45 32.28 -2.49
N PRO A 13 1.71 33.02 -1.67
CA PRO A 13 2.21 33.54 -0.40
C PRO A 13 2.21 32.52 0.73
N ASN A 14 3.29 32.54 1.53
CA ASN A 14 3.45 31.93 2.85
C ASN A 14 3.10 30.45 3.02
N GLU A 15 4.14 29.64 3.09
CA GLU A 15 4.07 28.23 3.48
C GLU A 15 3.49 28.08 4.91
N PRO A 16 2.45 27.23 5.11
CA PRO A 16 1.91 27.00 6.44
C PRO A 16 2.87 26.19 7.32
N LYS A 17 2.93 26.49 8.60
CA LYS A 17 3.63 25.65 9.58
C LYS A 17 2.91 24.30 9.71
N LEU A 18 3.63 23.22 9.42
CA LEU A 18 3.12 21.86 9.46
C LEU A 18 3.21 21.23 10.85
N PHE A 19 2.48 20.15 11.01
CA PHE A 19 2.43 19.31 12.22
C PHE A 19 3.77 18.71 12.63
N GLU A 20 3.98 18.56 13.94
CA GLU A 20 4.87 17.53 14.46
C GLU A 20 4.15 16.18 14.49
N LEU A 21 4.71 15.18 13.78
CA LEU A 21 4.03 13.92 13.48
C LEU A 21 3.59 13.07 14.69
N PRO A 22 4.37 12.98 15.79
CA PRO A 22 3.93 12.21 16.96
C PRO A 22 2.63 12.75 17.57
N GLU A 23 2.45 14.08 17.59
CA GLU A 23 1.26 14.72 18.11
C GLU A 23 0.02 14.48 17.25
N PHE A 24 0.18 14.34 15.94
CA PHE A 24 -0.94 14.07 15.03
C PHE A 24 -1.62 12.74 15.36
N ALA A 25 -0.85 11.65 15.43
CA ALA A 25 -1.38 10.33 15.75
C ALA A 25 -1.99 10.25 17.14
N ASP A 26 -1.39 10.98 18.12
CA ASP A 26 -1.88 11.00 19.50
C ASP A 26 -3.20 11.78 19.67
N LYS A 27 -3.55 12.66 18.73
CA LYS A 27 -4.82 13.40 18.70
C LYS A 27 -5.97 12.62 18.10
N ILE A 28 -5.72 11.60 17.29
CA ILE A 28 -6.78 10.82 16.63
C ILE A 28 -7.64 10.12 17.68
N ARG A 29 -8.95 10.25 17.51
CA ARG A 29 -9.98 9.50 18.23
C ARG A 29 -10.79 8.73 17.18
N LEU A 30 -10.76 7.41 17.28
CA LEU A 30 -11.50 6.55 16.35
C LEU A 30 -13.01 6.73 16.55
N SER A 31 -13.74 6.85 15.45
CA SER A 31 -15.20 6.86 15.48
C SER A 31 -15.75 5.44 15.62
N ASP A 32 -16.99 5.32 16.09
CA ASP A 32 -17.66 4.03 16.22
C ASP A 32 -17.71 3.30 14.86
N ASN A 33 -17.94 4.02 13.76
CA ASN A 33 -17.94 3.42 12.41
C ASN A 33 -16.59 2.77 12.08
N VAL A 34 -15.48 3.45 12.35
CA VAL A 34 -14.14 2.89 12.12
C VAL A 34 -13.90 1.67 13.00
N LEU A 35 -14.34 1.70 14.26
CA LEU A 35 -14.19 0.58 15.19
C LEU A 35 -15.02 -0.64 14.76
N TYR A 36 -16.29 -0.46 14.36
CA TYR A 36 -17.12 -1.54 13.82
C TYR A 36 -16.51 -2.14 12.55
N HIS A 37 -16.18 -1.31 11.58
CA HIS A 37 -15.56 -1.72 10.34
C HIS A 37 -14.26 -2.50 10.57
N LEU A 38 -13.43 -2.01 11.51
CA LEU A 38 -12.20 -2.67 11.90
C LEU A 38 -12.43 -4.06 12.49
N SER A 39 -13.45 -4.21 13.33
CA SER A 39 -13.83 -5.52 13.92
C SER A 39 -14.21 -6.52 12.84
N ASP A 40 -15.03 -6.11 11.88
CA ASP A 40 -15.48 -6.96 10.78
C ASP A 40 -14.31 -7.38 9.87
N ILE A 41 -13.43 -6.44 9.54
CA ILE A 41 -12.22 -6.72 8.73
C ILE A 41 -11.28 -7.70 9.42
N ILE A 42 -11.05 -7.56 10.73
CA ILE A 42 -10.18 -8.47 11.47
C ILE A 42 -10.71 -9.89 11.37
N ALA A 43 -12.02 -10.11 11.58
CA ALA A 43 -12.63 -11.43 11.49
C ALA A 43 -12.50 -12.02 10.08
N SER A 44 -12.82 -11.23 9.03
CA SER A 44 -12.68 -11.65 7.63
C SER A 44 -11.24 -11.97 7.26
N PHE A 45 -10.28 -11.19 7.77
CA PHE A 45 -8.86 -11.40 7.52
C PHE A 45 -8.32 -12.66 8.21
N GLU A 46 -8.76 -12.96 9.42
CA GLU A 46 -8.40 -14.20 10.12
C GLU A 46 -8.89 -15.43 9.35
N ASP A 47 -10.10 -15.39 8.80
CA ASP A 47 -10.63 -16.46 7.96
C ASP A 47 -9.87 -16.58 6.63
N TYR A 48 -9.46 -15.46 6.03
CA TYR A 48 -8.60 -15.45 4.86
C TYR A 48 -7.21 -16.08 5.14
N LEU A 49 -6.59 -15.77 6.28
CA LEU A 49 -5.31 -16.38 6.67
C LEU A 49 -5.42 -17.90 6.90
N LYS A 50 -6.52 -18.37 7.49
CA LYS A 50 -6.80 -19.81 7.62
C LYS A 50 -6.90 -20.48 6.26
N LEU A 51 -7.66 -19.87 5.34
CA LEU A 51 -7.83 -20.38 3.97
C LEU A 51 -6.50 -20.47 3.20
N ILE A 52 -5.65 -19.44 3.30
CA ILE A 52 -4.30 -19.48 2.73
C ILE A 52 -3.52 -20.68 3.25
N ASN A 53 -3.51 -20.87 4.56
CA ASN A 53 -2.77 -21.97 5.19
C ASN A 53 -3.30 -23.35 4.76
N GLU A 54 -4.61 -23.50 4.59
CA GLU A 54 -5.25 -24.71 4.08
C GLU A 54 -4.88 -24.97 2.60
N CYS A 55 -4.95 -23.94 1.74
CA CYS A 55 -4.65 -24.05 0.32
C CYS A 55 -3.20 -24.40 0.04
N THR A 56 -2.29 -23.96 0.90
CA THR A 56 -0.84 -24.18 0.71
C THR A 56 -0.30 -25.37 1.49
N ASN A 57 -1.13 -26.06 2.30
CA ASN A 57 -0.70 -27.09 3.23
C ASN A 57 0.50 -26.66 4.10
N GLY A 58 0.58 -25.38 4.43
CA GLY A 58 1.71 -24.77 5.13
C GLY A 58 3.00 -24.66 4.31
N ASN A 59 2.94 -24.86 2.98
CA ASN A 59 4.09 -24.73 2.09
C ASN A 59 4.38 -23.24 1.79
N ASN A 60 5.43 -22.71 2.40
CA ASN A 60 5.84 -21.33 2.24
C ASN A 60 6.27 -20.96 0.80
N ILE A 61 6.66 -21.92 -0.03
CA ILE A 61 7.10 -21.67 -1.41
C ILE A 61 5.90 -21.36 -2.29
N ASP A 62 4.82 -22.14 -2.19
CA ASP A 62 3.60 -21.90 -2.98
C ASP A 62 2.95 -20.57 -2.61
N MET A 63 2.96 -20.22 -1.31
CA MET A 63 2.55 -18.91 -0.83
C MET A 63 3.38 -17.78 -1.42
N LEU A 64 4.70 -17.94 -1.50
CA LEU A 64 5.59 -16.92 -2.03
C LEU A 64 5.27 -16.61 -3.50
N TYR A 65 5.07 -17.64 -4.34
CA TYR A 65 4.72 -17.45 -5.75
C TYR A 65 3.37 -16.75 -5.91
N TYR A 66 2.37 -17.13 -5.12
CA TYR A 66 1.06 -16.49 -5.12
C TYR A 66 1.17 -14.98 -4.83
N TRP A 67 1.95 -14.59 -3.82
CA TRP A 67 2.09 -13.18 -3.45
C TRP A 67 3.05 -12.40 -4.36
N LEU A 68 3.91 -13.06 -5.12
CA LEU A 68 4.76 -12.38 -6.10
C LEU A 68 3.94 -11.79 -7.24
N ASP A 69 2.98 -12.56 -7.78
CA ASP A 69 2.07 -12.09 -8.81
C ASP A 69 1.21 -10.92 -8.30
N GLU A 70 0.71 -11.02 -7.07
CA GLU A 70 -0.04 -9.95 -6.42
C GLU A 70 0.82 -8.69 -6.19
N ALA A 71 2.09 -8.85 -5.84
CA ALA A 71 3.00 -7.72 -5.64
C ALA A 71 3.34 -7.00 -6.96
N GLU A 72 3.44 -7.72 -8.06
CA GLU A 72 3.59 -7.13 -9.40
C GLU A 72 2.36 -6.32 -9.78
N GLU A 73 1.17 -6.88 -9.63
CA GLU A 73 -0.10 -6.20 -9.90
C GLU A 73 -0.25 -4.94 -9.04
N GLU A 74 0.15 -4.99 -7.78
CA GLU A 74 0.17 -3.85 -6.86
C GLU A 74 1.05 -2.70 -7.40
N LEU A 75 2.26 -2.99 -7.86
CA LEU A 75 3.18 -1.99 -8.40
C LEU A 75 2.65 -1.37 -9.69
N ILE A 76 2.09 -2.18 -10.60
CA ILE A 76 1.46 -1.72 -11.83
C ILE A 76 0.27 -0.80 -11.51
N SER A 77 -0.64 -1.25 -10.66
CA SER A 77 -1.82 -0.48 -10.24
C SER A 77 -1.44 0.82 -9.53
N SER A 78 -0.42 0.75 -8.68
CA SER A 78 0.14 1.93 -8.00
C SER A 78 0.67 2.98 -8.98
N CYS A 79 1.32 2.57 -10.07
CA CYS A 79 1.77 3.49 -11.11
C CYS A 79 0.59 4.04 -11.93
N ASN A 80 -0.42 3.23 -12.25
CA ASN A 80 -1.61 3.63 -13.00
C ASN A 80 -2.40 4.74 -12.29
N ILE A 81 -2.46 4.75 -10.95
CA ILE A 81 -3.10 5.82 -10.15
C ILE A 81 -2.51 7.19 -10.53
N GLU A 82 -1.21 7.25 -10.77
CA GLU A 82 -0.50 8.49 -11.12
C GLU A 82 -0.30 8.65 -12.63
N LYS A 83 -0.94 7.81 -13.45
CA LYS A 83 -0.87 7.78 -14.92
C LYS A 83 0.56 7.53 -15.44
N HIS A 84 1.36 6.80 -14.67
CA HIS A 84 2.68 6.33 -15.08
C HIS A 84 2.62 4.89 -15.56
N LYS A 85 3.45 4.58 -16.56
CA LYS A 85 3.69 3.20 -16.99
C LYS A 85 4.80 2.61 -16.13
N PHE A 86 4.61 1.38 -15.73
CA PHE A 86 5.61 0.60 -15.00
C PHE A 86 6.13 -0.51 -15.91
N VAL A 87 7.46 -0.61 -16.04
CA VAL A 87 8.12 -1.62 -16.86
C VAL A 87 9.04 -2.42 -15.95
N PHE A 88 8.67 -3.67 -15.72
CA PHE A 88 9.32 -4.48 -14.71
C PHE A 88 9.14 -5.97 -14.99
N SER A 89 10.01 -6.84 -14.47
CA SER A 89 9.89 -8.29 -14.54
C SER A 89 9.91 -8.93 -13.16
N ASN A 90 9.16 -10.01 -12.96
CA ASN A 90 9.17 -10.81 -11.72
C ASN A 90 10.60 -11.19 -11.29
N LYS A 91 11.53 -11.37 -12.25
CA LYS A 91 12.94 -11.66 -11.95
C LYS A 91 13.64 -10.52 -11.23
N GLU A 92 13.31 -9.28 -11.54
CA GLU A 92 13.87 -8.09 -10.89
C GLU A 92 13.28 -7.89 -9.49
N LEU A 93 11.98 -8.21 -9.28
CA LEU A 93 11.37 -8.30 -7.94
C LEU A 93 12.11 -9.29 -7.06
N MET A 94 12.35 -10.48 -7.57
CA MET A 94 13.01 -11.57 -6.83
C MET A 94 14.49 -11.30 -6.56
N SER A 95 15.19 -10.60 -7.46
CA SER A 95 16.62 -10.27 -7.30
C SER A 95 16.85 -9.01 -6.47
N GLY A 96 15.81 -8.21 -6.22
CA GLY A 96 15.92 -6.97 -5.47
C GLY A 96 15.82 -7.18 -3.97
N ASP A 97 16.91 -7.03 -3.26
CA ASP A 97 16.96 -6.98 -1.79
C ASP A 97 15.95 -5.99 -1.19
N LEU A 98 15.42 -5.10 -2.04
CA LEU A 98 14.56 -3.99 -1.64
C LEU A 98 13.25 -4.43 -0.98
N PHE A 99 12.66 -5.55 -1.43
CA PHE A 99 11.36 -6.02 -0.94
C PHE A 99 11.48 -7.17 0.07
N PHE A 100 12.57 -7.93 0.03
CA PHE A 100 12.71 -9.18 0.78
C PHE A 100 13.63 -9.13 2.00
N GLU A 101 14.60 -8.19 2.06
CA GLU A 101 15.59 -8.20 3.14
C GLU A 101 15.03 -7.79 4.50
N SER A 102 14.12 -6.81 4.55
CA SER A 102 13.62 -6.29 5.82
C SER A 102 12.34 -5.49 5.66
N LEU A 103 11.41 -5.67 6.56
CA LEU A 103 10.20 -4.83 6.68
C LEU A 103 10.48 -3.50 7.41
N ASN A 104 11.71 -3.29 7.91
CA ASN A 104 12.09 -2.05 8.56
C ASN A 104 12.35 -0.94 7.55
N ILE A 105 11.95 0.27 7.87
CA ILE A 105 12.26 1.46 7.08
C ILE A 105 13.34 2.31 7.74
N SER A 106 14.14 2.96 6.88
CA SER A 106 15.10 3.98 7.23
C SER A 106 15.06 5.06 6.15
N GLN A 107 15.65 6.22 6.37
CA GLN A 107 15.74 7.25 5.33
C GLN A 107 16.43 6.71 4.07
N LYS A 108 17.52 5.94 4.23
CA LYS A 108 18.22 5.31 3.12
C LYS A 108 17.27 4.40 2.34
N ARG A 109 16.58 3.48 3.01
CA ARG A 109 15.66 2.55 2.35
C ARG A 109 14.50 3.26 1.63
N ILE A 110 13.93 4.31 2.21
CA ILE A 110 12.91 5.12 1.55
C ILE A 110 13.44 5.76 0.27
N LYS A 111 14.68 6.25 0.29
CA LYS A 111 15.35 6.81 -0.89
C LYS A 111 15.64 5.72 -1.95
N ASP A 112 16.03 4.53 -1.52
CA ASP A 112 16.26 3.37 -2.41
C ASP A 112 14.94 2.90 -3.06
N ILE A 113 13.83 2.85 -2.31
CA ILE A 113 12.47 2.57 -2.84
C ILE A 113 12.08 3.63 -3.89
N HIS A 114 12.28 4.90 -3.59
CA HIS A 114 11.99 5.97 -4.54
C HIS A 114 12.85 5.85 -5.81
N LYS A 115 14.13 5.55 -5.66
CA LYS A 115 15.05 5.32 -6.78
C LYS A 115 14.54 4.19 -7.67
N PHE A 116 14.22 3.03 -7.09
CA PHE A 116 13.66 1.88 -7.80
C PHE A 116 12.41 2.25 -8.60
N ILE A 117 11.44 2.93 -7.99
CA ILE A 117 10.20 3.35 -8.66
C ILE A 117 10.49 4.27 -9.84
N CYS A 118 11.41 5.23 -9.69
CA CYS A 118 11.74 6.17 -10.75
C CYS A 118 12.49 5.50 -11.91
N GLU A 119 13.35 4.53 -11.62
CA GLU A 119 14.13 3.81 -12.65
C GLU A 119 13.27 2.84 -13.47
N HIS A 120 12.18 2.31 -12.88
CA HIS A 120 11.28 1.34 -13.52
C HIS A 120 9.94 1.94 -13.98
N SER A 121 9.80 3.24 -13.95
CA SER A 121 8.62 3.95 -14.47
C SER A 121 9.03 5.09 -15.41
N ASP A 122 8.08 5.62 -16.17
CA ASP A 122 8.28 6.80 -17.02
C ASP A 122 8.31 8.12 -16.23
N SER A 123 8.65 8.05 -14.95
CA SER A 123 8.81 9.21 -14.06
C SER A 123 9.91 10.15 -14.57
N LYS A 124 9.61 11.44 -14.56
CA LYS A 124 10.54 12.49 -15.01
C LYS A 124 11.27 13.16 -13.85
N SER A 125 11.37 12.52 -12.70
CA SER A 125 12.06 13.09 -11.54
C SER A 125 13.54 13.34 -11.88
N SER A 126 14.00 14.57 -11.68
CA SER A 126 15.43 14.93 -11.82
C SER A 126 16.26 14.61 -10.56
N LEU A 127 15.60 14.27 -9.45
CA LEU A 127 16.22 13.97 -8.15
C LEU A 127 15.83 12.57 -7.72
N VAL A 128 16.39 11.57 -8.39
CA VAL A 128 16.11 10.16 -8.14
C VAL A 128 16.79 9.70 -6.84
N GLY A 129 16.01 9.20 -5.88
CA GLY A 129 16.53 8.79 -4.57
C GLY A 129 16.93 9.93 -3.63
N GLU A 130 16.61 11.17 -3.96
CA GLU A 130 16.90 12.35 -3.13
C GLU A 130 15.63 13.13 -2.77
N TYR A 131 15.61 13.73 -1.60
CA TYR A 131 14.55 14.65 -1.22
C TYR A 131 14.57 15.90 -2.10
N ARG A 132 13.39 16.47 -2.34
CA ARG A 132 13.23 17.67 -3.16
C ARG A 132 13.98 18.87 -2.57
N LYS A 133 14.42 19.74 -3.47
CA LYS A 133 15.11 21.00 -3.16
C LYS A 133 14.29 22.23 -3.53
N LYS A 134 13.01 22.01 -3.90
CA LYS A 134 12.03 23.05 -4.20
C LYS A 134 10.76 22.81 -3.41
N PRO A 135 9.99 23.84 -3.03
CA PRO A 135 8.67 23.70 -2.46
C PRO A 135 7.79 22.81 -3.34
N ALA A 136 6.88 22.07 -2.73
CA ALA A 136 5.92 21.24 -3.45
C ALA A 136 4.51 21.48 -2.91
N TRP A 137 3.55 21.55 -3.81
CA TRP A 137 2.14 21.64 -3.52
C TRP A 137 1.35 20.61 -4.31
N VAL A 138 0.18 20.28 -3.82
CA VAL A 138 -0.78 19.40 -4.48
C VAL A 138 -2.07 20.18 -4.73
N GLY A 139 -2.58 20.08 -5.94
CA GLY A 139 -3.77 20.81 -6.34
C GLY A 139 -4.06 20.70 -7.84
N ASN A 140 -4.88 21.59 -8.34
CA ASN A 140 -5.31 21.58 -9.74
C ASN A 140 -4.69 22.76 -10.49
N VAL A 141 -4.28 22.50 -11.75
CA VAL A 141 -3.93 23.54 -12.72
C VAL A 141 -5.00 23.50 -13.79
N TYR A 142 -5.73 24.61 -13.96
CA TYR A 142 -6.82 24.72 -14.92
C TYR A 142 -6.30 25.14 -16.30
N GLN A 143 -7.16 25.00 -17.33
CA GLN A 143 -6.79 25.33 -18.72
C GLN A 143 -6.46 26.80 -18.92
N ASP A 144 -7.07 27.69 -18.15
CA ASP A 144 -6.82 29.13 -18.15
C ASP A 144 -5.51 29.53 -17.46
N GLY A 145 -4.77 28.56 -16.92
CA GLY A 145 -3.53 28.76 -16.17
C GLY A 145 -3.72 29.08 -14.69
N SER A 146 -4.96 29.18 -14.22
CA SER A 146 -5.24 29.35 -12.79
C SER A 146 -4.85 28.11 -12.00
N VAL A 147 -4.48 28.30 -10.73
CA VAL A 147 -4.00 27.24 -9.83
C VAL A 147 -4.85 27.22 -8.57
N GLU A 148 -5.33 26.04 -8.21
CA GLU A 148 -5.98 25.79 -6.94
C GLU A 148 -5.08 24.89 -6.10
N VAL A 149 -4.40 25.45 -5.10
CA VAL A 149 -3.60 24.68 -4.14
C VAL A 149 -4.51 24.05 -3.10
N LYS A 150 -4.51 22.75 -3.00
CA LYS A 150 -5.25 21.99 -1.97
C LYS A 150 -4.47 21.93 -0.67
N TRP A 151 -3.17 21.66 -0.76
CA TRP A 151 -2.27 21.66 0.39
C TRP A 151 -0.80 21.73 -0.05
N TRP A 152 0.08 22.07 0.89
CA TRP A 152 1.52 22.12 0.73
C TRP A 152 2.20 20.94 1.40
N GLY A 153 3.24 20.40 0.79
CA GLY A 153 4.17 19.49 1.45
C GLY A 153 5.00 20.20 2.53
N ALA A 154 5.82 19.45 3.25
CA ALA A 154 6.73 20.01 4.26
C ALA A 154 7.65 21.08 3.68
N ASN A 155 8.02 22.09 4.47
CA ASN A 155 9.06 23.05 4.08
C ASN A 155 10.37 22.30 3.82
N ILE A 156 11.19 22.80 2.91
CA ILE A 156 12.42 22.12 2.47
C ILE A 156 13.34 21.86 3.68
N GLU A 157 13.52 22.87 4.52
CA GLU A 157 14.34 22.80 5.72
C GLU A 157 13.83 21.83 6.79
N ASP A 158 12.54 21.50 6.76
CA ASP A 158 11.89 20.60 7.72
C ASP A 158 11.80 19.16 7.24
N ILE A 159 12.05 18.86 5.96
CA ILE A 159 11.87 17.50 5.40
C ILE A 159 12.65 16.45 6.18
N GLU A 160 13.92 16.70 6.48
CA GLU A 160 14.76 15.74 7.23
C GLU A 160 14.22 15.50 8.64
N LYS A 161 13.75 16.54 9.33
CA LYS A 161 13.12 16.46 10.65
C LYS A 161 11.85 15.63 10.60
N PHE A 162 10.97 15.92 9.64
CA PHE A 162 9.71 15.17 9.45
C PHE A 162 9.95 13.72 9.09
N MET A 163 10.91 13.43 8.21
CA MET A 163 11.24 12.05 7.83
C MET A 163 11.84 11.25 9.00
N LYS A 164 12.63 11.88 9.88
CA LYS A 164 13.09 11.24 11.11
C LYS A 164 11.92 10.90 12.03
N SER A 165 11.03 11.86 12.29
CA SER A 165 9.82 11.65 13.10
C SER A 165 8.87 10.62 12.50
N TYR A 166 8.75 10.57 11.17
CA TYR A 166 7.98 9.58 10.44
C TYR A 166 8.52 8.15 10.67
N ILE A 167 9.83 7.97 10.61
CA ILE A 167 10.47 6.67 10.87
C ILE A 167 10.27 6.25 12.35
N GLU A 168 10.32 7.18 13.27
CA GLU A 168 10.01 6.93 14.69
C GLU A 168 8.55 6.47 14.86
N PHE A 169 7.60 7.15 14.21
CA PHE A 169 6.19 6.74 14.16
C PHE A 169 6.04 5.31 13.59
N TYR A 170 6.67 5.04 12.44
CA TYR A 170 6.62 3.72 11.80
C TYR A 170 7.13 2.60 12.73
N LYS A 171 8.22 2.85 13.45
CA LYS A 171 8.83 1.89 14.39
C LYS A 171 8.08 1.77 15.71
N LYS A 172 7.27 2.75 16.07
CA LYS A 172 6.57 2.79 17.37
C LYS A 172 5.57 1.63 17.46
N ASN A 173 5.78 0.78 18.45
CA ASN A 173 4.87 -0.29 18.81
C ASN A 173 4.34 0.01 20.21
N SER A 174 3.26 0.80 20.31
CA SER A 174 2.58 1.07 21.57
C SER A 174 1.29 0.26 21.67
N LEU A 175 0.77 0.11 22.88
CA LEU A 175 -0.52 -0.52 23.14
C LEU A 175 -1.71 0.35 22.70
N LYS A 176 -1.47 1.58 22.22
CA LYS A 176 -2.54 2.40 21.64
C LYS A 176 -3.01 1.72 20.35
N GLU A 177 -4.31 1.61 20.18
CA GLU A 177 -4.99 0.91 19.10
C GLU A 177 -4.45 1.24 17.70
N ILE A 178 -4.22 2.52 17.41
CA ILE A 178 -3.65 3.00 16.14
C ILE A 178 -2.26 2.40 15.85
N HIS A 179 -1.43 2.19 16.86
CA HIS A 179 -0.09 1.63 16.68
C HIS A 179 -0.06 0.11 16.78
N ALA A 180 -1.03 -0.46 17.49
CA ALA A 180 -1.14 -1.90 17.67
C ALA A 180 -1.78 -2.58 16.45
N ASN A 181 -2.78 -1.92 15.84
CA ASN A 181 -3.55 -2.48 14.74
C ASN A 181 -2.82 -2.30 13.39
N PRO A 182 -2.57 -3.40 12.62
CA PRO A 182 -1.86 -3.35 11.34
C PRO A 182 -2.53 -2.49 10.28
N PHE A 183 -3.86 -2.56 10.15
CA PHE A 183 -4.64 -1.83 9.15
C PHE A 183 -4.57 -0.31 9.41
N LEU A 184 -4.84 0.12 10.63
CA LEU A 184 -4.81 1.53 11.00
C LEU A 184 -3.42 2.12 10.87
N LYS A 185 -2.40 1.39 11.32
CA LYS A 185 -1.01 1.84 11.23
C LYS A 185 -0.55 1.97 9.79
N ALA A 186 -0.91 1.03 8.92
CA ALA A 186 -0.61 1.09 7.50
C ALA A 186 -1.29 2.29 6.82
N ALA A 187 -2.58 2.51 7.09
CA ALA A 187 -3.34 3.65 6.58
C ALA A 187 -2.73 5.00 6.98
N LEU A 188 -2.29 5.13 8.23
CA LEU A 188 -1.64 6.35 8.71
C LEU A 188 -0.21 6.50 8.18
N SER A 189 0.54 5.41 8.02
CA SER A 189 1.87 5.45 7.40
C SER A 189 1.79 6.02 5.98
N HIS A 190 0.79 5.60 5.21
CA HIS A 190 0.51 6.15 3.89
C HIS A 190 0.20 7.65 3.95
N LEU A 191 -0.82 8.04 4.72
CA LEU A 191 -1.27 9.42 4.82
C LEU A 191 -0.16 10.38 5.21
N LEU A 192 0.56 10.05 6.28
CA LEU A 192 1.62 10.90 6.80
C LEU A 192 2.76 11.09 5.78
N PHE A 193 3.14 10.03 5.08
CA PHE A 193 4.16 10.13 4.04
C PHE A 193 3.73 11.03 2.89
N VAL A 194 2.49 10.84 2.39
CA VAL A 194 1.96 11.69 1.32
C VAL A 194 1.92 13.15 1.75
N LYS A 195 1.56 13.43 2.99
CA LYS A 195 1.47 14.81 3.51
C LYS A 195 2.84 15.48 3.73
N ILE A 196 3.86 14.73 4.14
CA ILE A 196 5.24 15.25 4.18
C ILE A 196 5.70 15.61 2.76
N HIS A 197 5.37 14.77 1.79
CA HIS A 197 5.70 14.95 0.38
C HIS A 197 7.19 15.19 0.14
N PRO A 198 8.07 14.26 0.57
CA PRO A 198 9.51 14.54 0.63
C PRO A 198 10.20 14.56 -0.73
N PHE A 199 9.60 13.98 -1.78
CA PHE A 199 10.18 13.90 -3.11
C PHE A 199 9.51 14.88 -4.09
N GLY A 200 10.19 15.15 -5.21
CA GLY A 200 9.64 16.00 -6.27
C GLY A 200 8.54 15.31 -7.10
N ASP A 201 8.57 13.97 -7.16
CA ASP A 201 7.60 13.10 -7.83
C ASP A 201 7.62 11.73 -7.13
N GLY A 202 6.62 10.86 -7.35
CA GLY A 202 6.60 9.48 -6.86
C GLY A 202 6.20 9.30 -5.39
N ASN A 203 5.79 10.36 -4.69
CA ASN A 203 5.40 10.27 -3.28
C ASN A 203 4.24 9.31 -3.03
N GLY A 204 3.22 9.29 -3.89
CA GLY A 204 2.10 8.37 -3.79
C GLY A 204 2.53 6.91 -3.97
N ARG A 205 3.38 6.62 -4.97
CA ARG A 205 3.91 5.27 -5.23
C ARG A 205 4.74 4.76 -4.06
N VAL A 206 5.65 5.59 -3.54
CA VAL A 206 6.44 5.26 -2.34
C VAL A 206 5.54 5.03 -1.12
N SER A 207 4.53 5.88 -0.91
CA SER A 207 3.63 5.75 0.25
C SER A 207 2.84 4.44 0.24
N ARG A 208 2.41 3.95 -0.93
CA ARG A 208 1.70 2.67 -1.05
C ARG A 208 2.63 1.48 -0.76
N ILE A 209 3.88 1.51 -1.23
CA ILE A 209 4.87 0.50 -0.84
C ILE A 209 5.11 0.51 0.67
N ILE A 210 5.31 1.69 1.27
CA ILE A 210 5.51 1.79 2.73
C ILE A 210 4.27 1.31 3.49
N GLN A 211 3.07 1.58 2.98
CA GLN A 211 1.83 1.04 3.55
C GLN A 211 1.85 -0.48 3.61
N ASN A 212 2.23 -1.15 2.51
CA ASN A 212 2.33 -2.61 2.44
C ASN A 212 3.41 -3.15 3.37
N LEU A 213 4.58 -2.50 3.46
CA LEU A 213 5.63 -2.87 4.43
C LEU A 213 5.14 -2.72 5.88
N SER A 214 4.41 -1.63 6.18
CA SER A 214 3.84 -1.39 7.51
C SER A 214 2.79 -2.43 7.87
N PHE A 215 1.91 -2.77 6.93
CA PHE A 215 0.89 -3.79 7.09
C PHE A 215 1.51 -5.15 7.37
N THR A 216 2.43 -5.61 6.50
CA THR A 216 3.13 -6.89 6.64
C THR A 216 3.88 -7.00 7.97
N SER A 217 4.60 -5.94 8.35
CA SER A 217 5.30 -5.89 9.65
C SER A 217 4.32 -5.99 10.83
N GLY A 218 3.16 -5.36 10.71
CA GLY A 218 2.11 -5.42 11.71
C GLY A 218 1.48 -6.81 11.82
N ILE A 219 1.18 -7.45 10.69
CA ILE A 219 0.63 -8.81 10.61
C ILE A 219 1.62 -9.81 11.21
N ASN A 220 2.90 -9.76 10.83
CA ASN A 220 3.91 -10.65 11.40
C ASN A 220 3.97 -10.57 12.91
N ARG A 221 3.82 -9.37 13.47
CA ARG A 221 3.83 -9.17 14.93
C ARG A 221 2.57 -9.69 15.61
N VAL A 222 1.38 -9.47 15.01
CA VAL A 222 0.10 -9.80 15.65
C VAL A 222 -0.19 -11.30 15.56
N TYR A 223 0.15 -11.92 14.42
CA TYR A 223 -0.18 -13.31 14.11
C TYR A 223 1.03 -14.26 14.18
N ASP A 224 2.17 -13.78 14.67
CA ASP A 224 3.44 -14.55 14.78
C ASP A 224 3.83 -15.23 13.45
N THR A 225 3.72 -14.46 12.35
CA THR A 225 4.06 -14.93 11.01
C THR A 225 5.41 -14.38 10.53
N ASN A 226 5.95 -14.89 9.43
CA ASN A 226 7.21 -14.42 8.82
C ASN A 226 7.01 -14.08 7.34
N LEU A 227 5.95 -13.34 7.04
CA LEU A 227 5.64 -12.89 5.68
C LEU A 227 6.72 -11.94 5.18
N LYS A 228 7.12 -12.08 3.92
CA LYS A 228 8.07 -11.19 3.25
C LYS A 228 7.37 -10.17 2.36
N LEU A 229 6.20 -10.51 1.85
CA LEU A 229 5.35 -9.67 1.02
C LEU A 229 4.02 -9.40 1.72
N SER A 230 3.34 -8.36 1.30
CA SER A 230 2.00 -8.07 1.81
C SER A 230 1.02 -9.15 1.36
N PRO A 231 0.25 -9.73 2.28
CA PRO A 231 -0.80 -10.68 1.92
C PRO A 231 -2.03 -9.99 1.29
N LEU A 232 -2.10 -8.68 1.35
CA LEU A 232 -3.14 -7.85 0.76
C LEU A 232 -2.53 -6.63 0.12
N ASN A 233 -2.85 -6.40 -1.15
CA ASN A 233 -2.39 -5.27 -1.95
C ASN A 233 -3.60 -4.48 -2.43
N ILE A 234 -3.75 -3.23 -2.01
CA ILE A 234 -4.97 -2.45 -2.21
C ILE A 234 -4.87 -1.38 -3.31
N SER A 235 -3.74 -1.30 -4.06
CA SER A 235 -3.59 -0.27 -5.08
C SER A 235 -4.58 -0.42 -6.23
N THR A 236 -4.99 -1.63 -6.58
CA THR A 236 -6.05 -1.87 -7.58
C THR A 236 -7.37 -1.25 -7.13
N ASN A 237 -7.78 -1.50 -5.88
CA ASN A 237 -9.00 -0.94 -5.29
C ASN A 237 -8.92 0.60 -5.19
N ILE A 238 -7.76 1.14 -4.80
CA ILE A 238 -7.51 2.59 -4.77
C ILE A 238 -7.60 3.17 -6.19
N HIS A 239 -7.06 2.49 -7.20
CA HIS A 239 -7.12 2.93 -8.59
C HIS A 239 -8.57 3.03 -9.08
N MET A 240 -9.38 2.03 -8.82
CA MET A 240 -10.80 2.04 -9.15
C MET A 240 -11.58 3.15 -8.42
N ASN A 241 -11.13 3.53 -7.22
CA ASN A 241 -11.72 4.56 -6.35
C ASN A 241 -10.91 5.87 -6.31
N GLN A 242 -10.11 6.17 -7.34
CA GLN A 242 -9.11 7.24 -7.37
C GLN A 242 -9.68 8.62 -6.98
N ILE A 243 -10.87 8.97 -7.44
CA ILE A 243 -11.50 10.27 -7.14
C ILE A 243 -11.74 10.40 -5.62
N THR A 244 -12.25 9.34 -5.00
CA THR A 244 -12.50 9.33 -3.56
C THR A 244 -11.19 9.34 -2.78
N TYR A 245 -10.20 8.56 -3.19
CA TYR A 245 -8.86 8.54 -2.62
C TYR A 245 -8.23 9.94 -2.56
N VAL A 246 -8.17 10.63 -3.69
CA VAL A 246 -7.60 11.99 -3.79
C VAL A 246 -8.39 12.96 -2.90
N ARG A 247 -9.72 12.90 -2.93
CA ARG A 247 -10.58 13.74 -2.08
C ARG A 247 -10.28 13.49 -0.59
N ARG A 248 -10.22 12.24 -0.13
CA ARG A 248 -9.95 11.92 1.28
C ARG A 248 -8.61 12.46 1.77
N ILE A 249 -7.56 12.36 0.96
CA ILE A 249 -6.28 12.98 1.29
C ILE A 249 -6.38 14.51 1.34
N ASN A 250 -7.05 15.12 0.35
CA ASN A 250 -7.17 16.58 0.28
C ASN A 250 -7.99 17.16 1.45
N ASP A 251 -9.00 16.43 1.94
CA ASP A 251 -9.88 16.86 3.04
C ASP A 251 -9.16 16.96 4.39
N ILE A 252 -7.97 16.38 4.53
CA ILE A 252 -7.22 16.38 5.80
C ILE A 252 -6.25 17.56 5.80
N PRO A 253 -6.48 18.60 6.63
CA PRO A 253 -5.52 19.66 6.81
C PRO A 253 -4.27 19.11 7.51
N PHE A 254 -3.10 19.58 7.09
CA PHE A 254 -1.82 19.18 7.68
C PHE A 254 -1.25 20.33 8.56
N SER A 255 -2.11 20.97 9.30
CA SER A 255 -1.79 22.04 10.26
C SER A 255 -2.35 21.69 11.63
N ILE A 256 -1.57 21.94 12.70
CA ILE A 256 -2.00 21.70 14.10
C ILE A 256 -3.26 22.50 14.44
N LYS A 257 -3.40 23.70 13.89
CA LYS A 257 -4.52 24.58 14.18
C LYS A 257 -5.83 24.07 13.57
N ASP A 258 -5.74 23.34 12.47
CA ASP A 258 -6.89 22.94 11.66
C ASP A 258 -7.12 21.43 11.72
N PHE A 259 -6.64 20.74 12.78
CA PHE A 259 -6.83 19.30 12.91
C PHE A 259 -8.31 18.92 12.83
N ASN A 260 -8.62 18.03 11.90
CA ASN A 260 -9.98 17.55 11.66
C ASN A 260 -10.04 16.02 11.86
N ASN A 261 -10.49 15.62 13.05
CA ASN A 261 -10.61 14.22 13.42
C ASN A 261 -11.58 13.46 12.51
N ASP A 262 -12.67 14.09 12.07
CA ASP A 262 -13.65 13.44 11.19
C ASP A 262 -13.08 13.19 9.81
N ALA A 263 -12.25 14.10 9.28
CA ALA A 263 -11.56 13.88 8.01
C ALA A 263 -10.57 12.71 8.10
N VAL A 264 -9.85 12.58 9.22
CA VAL A 264 -8.96 11.43 9.47
C VAL A 264 -9.76 10.14 9.58
N ASN A 265 -10.87 10.12 10.30
CA ASN A 265 -11.73 8.93 10.39
C ASN A 265 -12.30 8.54 9.03
N ARG A 266 -12.72 9.49 8.18
CA ARG A 266 -13.16 9.20 6.81
C ARG A 266 -12.03 8.64 5.93
N TRP A 267 -10.78 9.02 6.17
CA TRP A 267 -9.63 8.41 5.50
C TRP A 267 -9.41 6.97 5.96
N LEU A 268 -9.41 6.75 7.28
CA LEU A 268 -9.26 5.41 7.85
C LEU A 268 -10.34 4.46 7.35
N ASP A 269 -11.60 4.88 7.43
CA ASP A 269 -12.74 4.11 6.94
C ASP A 269 -12.63 3.78 5.43
N PHE A 270 -12.20 4.76 4.62
CA PHE A 270 -11.93 4.53 3.19
C PHE A 270 -10.84 3.48 2.97
N VAL A 271 -9.72 3.54 3.69
CA VAL A 271 -8.64 2.57 3.52
C VAL A 271 -9.07 1.18 4.02
N LEU A 272 -9.84 1.13 5.10
CA LEU A 272 -10.42 -0.12 5.59
C LEU A 272 -11.35 -0.74 4.53
N SER A 273 -12.20 0.05 3.85
CA SER A 273 -13.05 -0.50 2.78
C SER A 273 -12.23 -1.08 1.61
N MET A 274 -11.06 -0.50 1.28
CA MET A 274 -10.17 -1.07 0.26
C MET A 274 -9.58 -2.41 0.72
N TYR A 275 -9.23 -2.55 1.98
CA TYR A 275 -8.78 -3.83 2.53
C TYR A 275 -9.90 -4.87 2.56
N ASP A 276 -11.12 -4.49 2.95
CA ASP A 276 -12.27 -5.38 2.98
C ASP A 276 -12.60 -5.92 1.59
N GLU A 277 -12.69 -5.05 0.59
CA GLU A 277 -12.86 -5.44 -0.81
C GLU A 277 -11.76 -6.42 -1.26
N GLN A 278 -10.51 -6.17 -0.89
CA GLN A 278 -9.39 -7.03 -1.27
C GLN A 278 -9.43 -8.38 -0.56
N ILE A 279 -9.79 -8.43 0.72
CA ILE A 279 -9.97 -9.68 1.46
C ILE A 279 -11.03 -10.55 0.80
N HIS A 280 -12.18 -9.96 0.47
CA HIS A 280 -13.26 -10.68 -0.22
C HIS A 280 -12.81 -11.21 -1.58
N PHE A 281 -12.16 -10.37 -2.40
CA PHE A 281 -11.65 -10.76 -3.72
C PHE A 281 -10.65 -11.92 -3.62
N GLN A 282 -9.68 -11.83 -2.73
CA GLN A 282 -8.64 -12.85 -2.57
C GLN A 282 -9.21 -14.14 -1.97
N THR A 283 -10.17 -14.04 -1.07
CA THR A 283 -10.86 -15.20 -0.51
C THR A 283 -11.60 -15.99 -1.59
N GLU A 284 -12.34 -15.31 -2.45
CA GLU A 284 -13.05 -15.96 -3.56
C GLU A 284 -12.07 -16.55 -4.62
N LYS A 285 -10.99 -15.84 -4.93
CA LYS A 285 -9.93 -16.33 -5.84
C LYS A 285 -9.33 -17.65 -5.31
N LEU A 286 -8.98 -17.73 -4.02
CA LEU A 286 -8.42 -18.93 -3.41
C LEU A 286 -9.42 -20.09 -3.39
N LYS A 287 -10.68 -19.85 -3.04
CA LYS A 287 -11.74 -20.87 -3.07
C LYS A 287 -11.92 -21.48 -4.46
N ASN A 288 -11.95 -20.63 -5.47
CA ASN A 288 -12.08 -21.07 -6.86
C ASN A 288 -10.89 -21.92 -7.31
N THR A 289 -9.66 -21.52 -6.96
CA THR A 289 -8.44 -22.29 -7.25
C THR A 289 -8.46 -23.65 -6.55
N GLN A 290 -8.93 -23.71 -5.31
CA GLN A 290 -9.07 -24.97 -4.55
C GLN A 290 -10.07 -25.93 -5.23
N ILE A 291 -11.23 -25.40 -5.64
CA ILE A 291 -12.25 -26.18 -6.37
C ILE A 291 -11.71 -26.74 -7.69
N GLU A 292 -10.98 -25.91 -8.46
CA GLU A 292 -10.36 -26.35 -9.73
C GLU A 292 -9.33 -27.45 -9.51
N SER A 293 -8.50 -27.33 -8.47
CA SER A 293 -7.50 -28.33 -8.12
C SER A 293 -8.14 -29.66 -7.69
N GLN A 294 -9.20 -29.62 -6.90
CA GLN A 294 -9.96 -30.80 -6.51
C GLN A 294 -10.63 -31.47 -7.72
N ASN A 295 -11.22 -30.69 -8.63
CA ASN A 295 -11.83 -31.20 -9.85
C ASN A 295 -10.79 -31.87 -10.78
N LYS A 296 -9.58 -31.28 -10.91
CA LYS A 296 -8.48 -31.90 -11.69
C LYS A 296 -8.02 -33.21 -11.07
N ALA A 297 -7.88 -33.29 -9.74
CA ALA A 297 -7.52 -34.50 -9.04
C ALA A 297 -8.59 -35.59 -9.25
N PHE A 298 -9.87 -35.27 -9.07
CA PHE A 298 -10.99 -36.19 -9.31
C PHE A 298 -11.02 -36.71 -10.76
N LEU A 299 -10.83 -35.85 -11.75
CA LEU A 299 -10.76 -36.27 -13.17
C LEU A 299 -9.57 -37.18 -13.42
N SER A 300 -8.41 -36.91 -12.81
CA SER A 300 -7.23 -37.75 -12.94
C SER A 300 -7.45 -39.15 -12.36
N GLU A 301 -8.05 -39.26 -11.19
CA GLU A 301 -8.43 -40.53 -10.56
C GLU A 301 -9.47 -41.27 -11.38
N ALA A 302 -10.47 -40.58 -11.95
CA ALA A 302 -11.48 -41.19 -12.80
C ALA A 302 -10.86 -41.78 -14.08
N ILE A 303 -9.88 -41.09 -14.71
CA ILE A 303 -9.15 -41.57 -15.89
C ILE A 303 -8.30 -42.78 -15.55
N ILE A 304 -7.59 -42.77 -14.40
CA ILE A 304 -6.79 -43.91 -13.94
C ILE A 304 -7.69 -45.13 -13.70
N ASN A 305 -8.80 -44.96 -12.99
CA ASN A 305 -9.77 -46.05 -12.74
C ASN A 305 -10.38 -46.63 -14.02
N GLN A 306 -10.68 -45.81 -15.05
CA GLN A 306 -11.13 -46.28 -16.36
C GLN A 306 -10.05 -47.08 -17.11
N SER A 307 -8.78 -46.59 -17.02
CA SER A 307 -7.66 -47.31 -17.66
C SER A 307 -7.39 -48.66 -16.99
N GLU A 308 -7.49 -48.76 -15.68
CA GLU A 308 -7.34 -50.00 -14.92
C GLU A 308 -8.50 -50.98 -15.21
N LYS A 309 -9.75 -50.50 -15.20
CA LYS A 309 -10.90 -51.32 -15.63
C LYS A 309 -10.75 -51.87 -17.06
N SER A 310 -10.21 -51.05 -18.00
CA SER A 310 -9.94 -51.49 -19.37
C SER A 310 -8.85 -52.56 -19.45
N LYS A 311 -7.81 -52.46 -18.60
CA LYS A 311 -6.74 -53.50 -18.50
C LYS A 311 -7.27 -54.79 -17.91
N ILE A 312 -8.08 -54.73 -16.87
CA ILE A 312 -8.71 -55.90 -16.24
C ILE A 312 -9.63 -56.59 -17.25
N ASN A 313 -10.47 -55.86 -17.98
CA ASN A 313 -11.34 -56.43 -19.01
C ASN A 313 -10.60 -57.07 -20.22
N LYS A 314 -9.33 -56.69 -20.45
CA LYS A 314 -8.48 -57.33 -21.47
C LYS A 314 -7.80 -58.61 -20.96
N LEU A 315 -7.68 -58.81 -19.68
CA LEU A 315 -7.11 -60.01 -19.07
C LEU A 315 -8.12 -61.17 -18.95
N PHE A 316 -9.42 -60.87 -19.07
CA PHE A 316 -10.50 -61.83 -18.98
C PHE A 316 -11.21 -62.12 -20.34
N LYS A 317 -10.60 -61.67 -21.47
CA LYS A 317 -10.94 -62.05 -22.83
C LYS A 317 -9.80 -62.90 -23.41
#